data_c28bccd3d6fe6ac310c515708e27a37c
#
_entry.id   c28bccd3d6fe6ac310c515708e27a37c
#
_cell.length_a   1.000
_cell.length_b   1.000
_cell.length_c   1.000
_cell.angle_alpha   90.00
_cell.angle_beta   90.00
_cell.angle_gamma   90.00
#
_symmetry.space_group_name_H-M   'P 1'
#
loop_
_entity.id
_entity.type
_entity.pdbx_description
1 polymer ?
#
loop_
_entity_poly.entity_id
_entity_poly.type
_entity_poly.pdbx_seq_one_letter_code
_entity_poly.pdbx_strand_id
1 'polypeptide(L)'
;MYSTASDKIWETCGKRLSGCHAGLWCVVSGRKLGDTAQEALEKSAAALGYGEKTCTFVIVQGDLETTGLTDRSNNGTAYGETDKHDKTDEHGGKNGSKAHSETDECDPENNNSAGYDMFTIVESIDPLCIVAADVAGAKALSDAYRQNIPLDASCRLFGRNAVAFHSFESLLDTAEKKQGAWALLKRLKATQS
;
A
#
# COMPACT_ATOMS: atom_id res chain seq x y z
N MET A 1 24.77 -23.83 -1.21
CA MET A 1 24.26 -22.64 -1.94
C MET A 1 23.73 -21.68 -0.91
N TYR A 2 24.21 -20.45 -0.89
CA TYR A 2 23.67 -19.42 0.03
C TYR A 2 22.44 -18.82 -0.64
N SER A 3 21.27 -18.95 0.01
CA SER A 3 20.04 -18.27 -0.42
C SER A 3 20.22 -16.77 -0.21
N THR A 4 19.89 -15.97 -1.22
CA THR A 4 19.91 -14.50 -1.13
C THR A 4 18.73 -14.01 -0.27
N ALA A 5 18.77 -12.75 0.18
CA ALA A 5 17.64 -12.16 0.90
C ALA A 5 16.37 -12.17 0.03
N SER A 6 16.51 -11.95 -1.27
CA SER A 6 15.43 -12.03 -2.26
C SER A 6 14.82 -13.43 -2.31
N ASP A 7 15.62 -14.52 -2.35
CA ASP A 7 15.09 -15.88 -2.40
C ASP A 7 14.20 -16.19 -1.19
N LYS A 8 14.63 -15.80 0.02
CA LYS A 8 13.86 -16.00 1.25
C LYS A 8 12.52 -15.24 1.24
N ILE A 9 12.50 -14.03 0.72
CA ILE A 9 11.27 -13.25 0.60
C ILE A 9 10.29 -13.93 -0.37
N TRP A 10 10.78 -14.42 -1.51
CA TRP A 10 9.95 -15.14 -2.46
C TRP A 10 9.39 -16.45 -1.89
N GLU A 11 10.18 -17.19 -1.13
CA GLU A 11 9.72 -18.40 -0.45
C GLU A 11 8.62 -18.10 0.58
N THR A 12 8.79 -17.03 1.36
CA THR A 12 7.88 -16.72 2.47
C THR A 12 6.66 -15.91 2.03
N CYS A 13 6.86 -14.92 1.14
CA CYS A 13 5.83 -13.97 0.71
C CYS A 13 5.35 -14.22 -0.72
N GLY A 14 5.67 -15.36 -1.34
CA GLY A 14 5.39 -15.64 -2.76
C GLY A 14 3.93 -15.45 -3.18
N LYS A 15 2.97 -15.62 -2.28
CA LYS A 15 1.55 -15.32 -2.55
C LYS A 15 1.28 -13.82 -2.76
N ARG A 16 2.12 -12.96 -2.23
CA ARG A 16 2.04 -11.50 -2.35
C ARG A 16 2.93 -10.94 -3.46
N LEU A 17 3.76 -11.79 -4.05
CA LEU A 17 4.76 -11.41 -5.03
C LEU A 17 4.45 -12.05 -6.38
N SER A 18 4.70 -11.30 -7.45
CA SER A 18 4.62 -11.82 -8.82
C SER A 18 5.57 -11.05 -9.74
N GLY A 19 5.83 -11.58 -10.94
CA GLY A 19 6.72 -10.95 -11.92
C GLY A 19 8.16 -11.41 -11.79
N CYS A 20 9.11 -10.48 -11.92
CA CYS A 20 10.55 -10.77 -11.90
C CYS A 20 11.06 -10.98 -10.48
N HIS A 21 11.86 -12.04 -10.28
CA HIS A 21 12.44 -12.37 -9.00
C HIS A 21 13.46 -11.33 -8.49
N ALA A 22 14.20 -10.71 -9.39
CA ALA A 22 15.17 -9.64 -9.13
C ALA A 22 14.79 -8.39 -9.92
N GLY A 23 13.56 -7.89 -9.67
CA GLY A 23 13.02 -6.78 -10.44
C GLY A 23 13.71 -5.45 -10.14
N LEU A 24 14.09 -4.74 -11.20
CA LEU A 24 14.62 -3.39 -11.09
C LEU A 24 13.54 -2.36 -10.71
N TRP A 25 12.28 -2.68 -10.99
CA TRP A 25 11.12 -1.94 -10.57
C TRP A 25 10.32 -2.73 -9.55
N CYS A 26 10.06 -2.16 -8.39
CA CYS A 26 9.12 -2.68 -7.42
C CYS A 26 7.80 -1.93 -7.54
N VAL A 27 6.75 -2.63 -7.93
CA VAL A 27 5.39 -2.09 -8.06
C VAL A 27 4.56 -2.56 -6.88
N VAL A 28 4.09 -1.63 -6.05
CA VAL A 28 3.31 -1.91 -4.85
C VAL A 28 1.86 -1.49 -5.08
N SER A 29 0.92 -2.37 -4.79
CA SER A 29 -0.52 -2.13 -4.94
C SER A 29 -1.31 -2.76 -3.80
N GLY A 30 -2.48 -2.21 -3.50
CA GLY A 30 -3.38 -2.74 -2.47
C GLY A 30 -3.97 -4.09 -2.86
N ARG A 31 -4.15 -4.32 -4.16
CA ARG A 31 -4.69 -5.55 -4.75
C ARG A 31 -3.89 -5.93 -5.99
N LYS A 32 -4.09 -7.15 -6.46
CA LYS A 32 -3.49 -7.59 -7.72
C LYS A 32 -3.93 -6.67 -8.87
N LEU A 33 -2.95 -6.14 -9.59
CA LEU A 33 -3.21 -5.35 -10.79
C LEU A 33 -3.70 -6.23 -11.94
N GLY A 34 -4.59 -5.70 -12.77
CA GLY A 34 -5.01 -6.36 -13.99
C GLY A 34 -3.86 -6.52 -14.99
N ASP A 35 -3.96 -7.52 -15.87
CA ASP A 35 -2.90 -7.85 -16.82
C ASP A 35 -2.52 -6.67 -17.72
N THR A 36 -3.48 -5.86 -18.14
CA THR A 36 -3.24 -4.65 -18.94
C THR A 36 -2.37 -3.63 -18.20
N ALA A 37 -2.58 -3.47 -16.89
CA ALA A 37 -1.79 -2.54 -16.08
C ALA A 37 -0.38 -3.06 -15.84
N GLN A 38 -0.24 -4.36 -15.58
CA GLN A 38 1.07 -5.00 -15.46
C GLN A 38 1.86 -4.88 -16.76
N GLU A 39 1.25 -5.19 -17.89
CA GLU A 39 1.87 -5.06 -19.21
C GLU A 39 2.28 -3.62 -19.52
N ALA A 40 1.45 -2.64 -19.16
CA ALA A 40 1.76 -1.22 -19.36
C ALA A 40 2.97 -0.78 -18.52
N LEU A 41 3.12 -1.27 -17.29
CA LEU A 41 4.28 -0.99 -16.44
C LEU A 41 5.54 -1.67 -16.99
N GLU A 42 5.46 -2.93 -17.40
CA GLU A 42 6.58 -3.64 -18.03
C GLU A 42 7.07 -2.94 -19.30
N LYS A 43 6.15 -2.57 -20.19
CA LYS A 43 6.47 -1.80 -21.40
C LYS A 43 7.10 -0.44 -21.06
N SER A 44 6.64 0.19 -20.00
CA SER A 44 7.18 1.46 -19.53
C SER A 44 8.61 1.30 -19.00
N ALA A 45 8.86 0.26 -18.21
CA ALA A 45 10.21 -0.05 -17.73
C ALA A 45 11.17 -0.33 -18.89
N ALA A 46 10.75 -1.14 -19.88
CA ALA A 46 11.53 -1.43 -21.08
C ALA A 46 11.83 -0.15 -21.89
N ALA A 47 10.81 0.71 -22.11
CA ALA A 47 10.98 1.97 -22.85
C ALA A 47 11.91 2.98 -22.14
N LEU A 48 12.03 2.89 -20.82
CA LEU A 48 12.95 3.70 -20.01
C LEU A 48 14.37 3.11 -19.92
N GLY A 49 14.58 1.94 -20.52
CA GLY A 49 15.91 1.31 -20.63
C GLY A 49 16.23 0.31 -19.51
N TYR A 50 15.26 -0.09 -18.70
CA TYR A 50 15.46 -1.07 -17.65
C TYR A 50 15.39 -2.52 -18.15
N GLY A 51 14.93 -2.73 -19.39
CA GLY A 51 14.78 -4.05 -20.00
C GLY A 51 13.36 -4.61 -19.87
N GLU A 52 13.14 -5.78 -20.49
CA GLU A 52 11.85 -6.47 -20.44
C GLU A 52 11.76 -7.34 -19.19
N LYS A 53 10.52 -7.50 -18.68
CA LYS A 53 10.21 -8.35 -17.52
C LYS A 53 11.08 -8.03 -16.30
N THR A 54 11.17 -6.75 -15.98
CA THR A 54 11.98 -6.23 -14.86
C THR A 54 11.15 -5.74 -13.68
N CYS A 55 9.83 -5.88 -13.74
CA CYS A 55 8.95 -5.49 -12.65
C CYS A 55 8.71 -6.65 -11.68
N THR A 56 8.83 -6.37 -10.39
CA THR A 56 8.32 -7.19 -9.30
C THR A 56 7.05 -6.53 -8.77
N PHE A 57 5.95 -7.25 -8.76
CA PHE A 57 4.68 -6.77 -8.25
C PHE A 57 4.46 -7.27 -6.83
N VAL A 58 4.14 -6.37 -5.92
CA VAL A 58 3.91 -6.63 -4.49
C VAL A 58 2.50 -6.22 -4.10
N ILE A 59 1.73 -7.14 -3.53
CA ILE A 59 0.39 -6.87 -3.04
C ILE A 59 0.45 -6.61 -1.53
N VAL A 60 -0.12 -5.49 -1.08
CA VAL A 60 -0.12 -5.08 0.34
C VAL A 60 -0.97 -6.03 1.17
N GLN A 61 -2.18 -6.32 0.70
CA GLN A 61 -3.08 -7.29 1.34
C GLN A 61 -2.90 -8.62 0.62
N GLY A 62 -2.43 -9.64 1.35
CA GLY A 62 -2.58 -11.01 0.86
C GLY A 62 -4.07 -11.29 0.69
N ASP A 63 -4.44 -11.94 -0.42
CA ASP A 63 -5.81 -12.38 -0.67
C ASP A 63 -6.31 -13.21 0.52
N LEU A 64 -6.97 -12.56 1.47
CA LEU A 64 -8.05 -13.19 2.19
C LEU A 64 -9.12 -13.35 1.11
N GLU A 65 -9.22 -14.56 0.58
CA GLU A 65 -10.32 -14.96 -0.28
C GLU A 65 -11.61 -14.47 0.37
N THR A 66 -12.12 -13.37 -0.16
CA THR A 66 -13.49 -12.97 0.11
C THR A 66 -14.38 -13.95 -0.66
N THR A 67 -14.43 -15.21 -0.18
CA THR A 67 -15.51 -16.10 -0.51
C THR A 67 -16.78 -15.45 -0.02
N GLY A 68 -17.49 -14.88 -0.96
CA GLY A 68 -18.92 -14.63 -0.99
C GLY A 68 -19.58 -14.29 0.35
N LEU A 69 -19.81 -13.00 0.56
CA LEU A 69 -20.97 -12.55 1.31
C LEU A 69 -21.68 -11.52 0.45
N THR A 70 -22.63 -12.08 -0.28
CA THR A 70 -23.72 -11.45 -0.98
C THR A 70 -24.26 -10.23 -0.25
N ASP A 71 -24.43 -9.18 -1.07
CA ASP A 71 -25.45 -8.14 -0.92
C ASP A 71 -26.59 -8.57 0.03
N ARG A 72 -26.68 -7.91 1.16
CA ARG A 72 -27.95 -7.71 1.85
C ARG A 72 -28.30 -6.25 1.79
N SER A 73 -28.90 -5.90 0.66
CA SER A 73 -29.89 -4.85 0.58
C SER A 73 -30.73 -4.84 1.86
N ASN A 74 -30.61 -3.79 2.66
CA ASN A 74 -31.62 -3.48 3.65
C ASN A 74 -32.28 -2.16 3.26
N ASN A 75 -33.34 -2.36 2.48
CA ASN A 75 -34.46 -1.44 2.32
C ASN A 75 -35.25 -1.42 3.64
N GLY A 76 -35.62 -0.23 4.12
CA GLY A 76 -36.56 -0.14 5.22
C GLY A 76 -36.54 1.21 5.95
N THR A 77 -37.04 2.24 5.34
CA THR A 77 -38.20 3.06 5.69
C THR A 77 -38.38 3.52 7.15
N ALA A 78 -38.46 4.85 7.25
CA ALA A 78 -39.53 5.65 7.85
C ALA A 78 -39.36 6.24 9.26
N TYR A 79 -39.28 7.55 9.27
CA TYR A 79 -40.00 8.55 10.08
C TYR A 79 -40.36 8.26 11.55
N GLY A 80 -40.00 9.20 12.41
CA GLY A 80 -40.57 9.36 13.73
C GLY A 80 -39.94 10.55 14.45
N GLU A 81 -40.49 11.76 14.21
CA GLU A 81 -40.43 12.90 15.14
C GLU A 81 -41.12 12.56 16.43
N THR A 82 -40.57 13.01 17.56
CA THR A 82 -41.29 13.80 18.60
C THR A 82 -40.39 14.08 19.80
N ASP A 83 -40.10 15.34 20.03
CA ASP A 83 -40.45 16.19 21.19
C ASP A 83 -39.94 15.85 22.59
N LYS A 84 -39.19 16.85 23.11
CA LYS A 84 -39.20 17.55 24.41
C LYS A 84 -39.27 16.80 25.72
N HIS A 85 -38.33 17.11 26.61
CA HIS A 85 -38.40 17.77 27.96
C HIS A 85 -37.11 17.52 28.73
N ASP A 86 -36.34 18.53 29.04
CA ASP A 86 -36.26 19.47 30.16
C ASP A 86 -36.13 18.84 31.57
N LYS A 87 -35.17 19.45 32.29
CA LYS A 87 -34.90 19.56 33.74
C LYS A 87 -33.79 18.74 34.36
N THR A 88 -32.69 19.51 34.65
CA THR A 88 -32.10 19.80 35.98
C THR A 88 -32.08 18.66 37.01
N ASP A 89 -30.90 18.36 37.57
CA ASP A 89 -30.49 18.79 38.89
C ASP A 89 -29.04 18.40 39.22
N GLU A 90 -28.42 19.30 39.96
CA GLU A 90 -27.10 19.25 40.59
C GLU A 90 -26.99 18.15 41.65
N HIS A 91 -25.78 17.64 41.89
CA HIS A 91 -25.13 17.40 43.19
C HIS A 91 -23.80 16.70 42.89
N GLY A 92 -22.65 17.20 43.14
CA GLY A 92 -21.95 17.48 44.38
C GLY A 92 -21.38 16.20 45.02
N GLY A 93 -20.04 15.98 44.89
CA GLY A 93 -19.42 14.89 45.63
C GLY A 93 -17.91 14.77 45.35
N LYS A 94 -17.13 15.35 46.26
CA LYS A 94 -15.66 15.30 46.33
C LYS A 94 -15.11 13.91 46.66
N ASN A 95 -13.86 13.76 46.32
CA ASN A 95 -12.79 13.02 47.00
C ASN A 95 -12.31 11.70 46.38
N GLY A 96 -10.99 11.68 46.18
CA GLY A 96 -10.23 10.45 46.36
C GLY A 96 -9.06 10.27 45.41
N SER A 97 -7.95 10.95 45.71
CA SER A 97 -6.62 10.63 45.19
C SER A 97 -6.29 9.15 45.39
N LYS A 98 -5.90 8.46 44.33
CA LYS A 98 -4.92 7.39 44.46
C LYS A 98 -4.18 7.22 43.14
N ALA A 99 -2.95 7.62 43.18
CA ALA A 99 -1.95 7.27 42.16
C ALA A 99 -1.77 5.75 42.16
N HIS A 100 -2.05 5.14 41.03
CA HIS A 100 -1.46 3.87 40.67
C HIS A 100 -0.83 4.05 39.30
N SER A 101 0.48 4.09 39.31
CA SER A 101 1.33 3.88 38.15
C SER A 101 1.12 2.42 37.74
N GLU A 102 0.26 2.22 36.77
CA GLU A 102 0.27 0.99 35.98
C GLU A 102 1.13 1.28 34.75
N THR A 103 2.30 0.67 34.75
CA THR A 103 3.11 0.48 33.57
C THR A 103 2.25 -0.28 32.58
N ASP A 104 1.82 0.41 31.52
CA ASP A 104 1.29 -0.23 30.33
C ASP A 104 2.43 -1.06 29.72
N GLU A 105 2.49 -2.32 30.17
CA GLU A 105 3.12 -3.36 29.39
C GLU A 105 2.31 -3.49 28.11
N CYS A 106 2.80 -2.85 27.06
CA CYS A 106 2.36 -3.13 25.70
C CYS A 106 2.68 -4.59 25.43
N ASP A 107 1.68 -5.44 25.60
CA ASP A 107 1.73 -6.83 25.16
C ASP A 107 2.04 -6.87 23.65
N PRO A 108 3.19 -7.40 23.24
CA PRO A 108 3.49 -7.59 21.83
C PRO A 108 2.85 -8.89 21.29
N GLU A 109 1.73 -9.30 21.86
CA GLU A 109 1.05 -10.53 21.44
C GLU A 109 -0.25 -10.20 20.71
N ASN A 110 -0.19 -10.00 19.41
CA ASN A 110 -1.05 -10.67 18.44
C ASN A 110 -0.88 -10.10 17.01
N ASN A 111 0.27 -10.33 16.37
CA ASN A 111 0.37 -10.28 14.91
C ASN A 111 1.18 -11.47 14.40
N ASN A 112 0.70 -12.67 14.75
CA ASN A 112 1.23 -13.91 14.22
C ASN A 112 0.59 -14.22 12.85
N SER A 113 0.64 -13.29 11.92
CA SER A 113 0.78 -13.62 10.52
C SER A 113 2.24 -13.35 10.18
N ALA A 114 3.03 -14.42 10.12
CA ALA A 114 4.45 -14.41 9.78
C ALA A 114 4.65 -13.92 8.34
N GLY A 115 4.36 -12.65 8.10
CA GLY A 115 4.58 -11.97 6.84
C GLY A 115 5.58 -10.86 7.08
N TYR A 116 6.68 -10.88 6.35
CA TYR A 116 7.60 -9.75 6.35
C TYR A 116 6.83 -8.44 6.12
N ASP A 117 7.22 -7.38 6.83
CA ASP A 117 6.70 -6.05 6.62
C ASP A 117 7.06 -5.52 5.22
N MET A 118 6.37 -4.49 4.77
CA MET A 118 6.58 -3.92 3.45
C MET A 118 8.01 -3.40 3.24
N PHE A 119 8.60 -2.82 4.29
CA PHE A 119 9.99 -2.35 4.25
C PHE A 119 10.95 -3.51 3.96
N THR A 120 10.85 -4.59 4.72
CA THR A 120 11.70 -5.78 4.54
C THR A 120 11.52 -6.40 3.15
N ILE A 121 10.28 -6.46 2.64
CA ILE A 121 10.02 -6.98 1.30
C ILE A 121 10.73 -6.14 0.24
N VAL A 122 10.53 -4.83 0.25
CA VAL A 122 11.10 -3.93 -0.77
C VAL A 122 12.62 -3.89 -0.68
N GLU A 123 13.19 -3.80 0.53
CA GLU A 123 14.65 -3.77 0.70
C GLU A 123 15.31 -5.10 0.32
N SER A 124 14.63 -6.23 0.49
CA SER A 124 15.16 -7.53 0.06
C SER A 124 15.13 -7.74 -1.46
N ILE A 125 14.20 -7.09 -2.17
CA ILE A 125 14.16 -7.06 -3.63
C ILE A 125 15.26 -6.13 -4.18
N ASP A 126 15.62 -5.10 -3.43
CA ASP A 126 16.60 -4.04 -3.77
C ASP A 126 16.35 -3.41 -5.15
N PRO A 127 15.15 -2.86 -5.41
CA PRO A 127 14.80 -2.28 -6.70
C PRO A 127 15.52 -0.94 -6.93
N LEU A 128 15.73 -0.56 -8.17
CA LEU A 128 16.22 0.77 -8.54
C LEU A 128 15.14 1.82 -8.47
N CYS A 129 13.89 1.43 -8.74
CA CYS A 129 12.74 2.32 -8.78
C CYS A 129 11.55 1.70 -8.05
N ILE A 130 10.72 2.55 -7.44
CA ILE A 130 9.52 2.14 -6.71
C ILE A 130 8.31 2.81 -7.33
N VAL A 131 7.25 2.03 -7.58
CA VAL A 131 5.97 2.52 -8.09
C VAL A 131 4.87 2.10 -7.13
N ALA A 132 4.17 3.06 -6.54
CA ALA A 132 2.90 2.79 -5.89
C ALA A 132 1.78 2.92 -6.92
N ALA A 133 1.11 1.83 -7.25
CA ALA A 133 0.11 1.81 -8.31
C ALA A 133 -1.27 2.32 -7.87
N ASP A 134 -1.49 2.43 -6.57
CA ASP A 134 -2.73 2.93 -5.96
C ASP A 134 -2.49 3.56 -4.58
N VAL A 135 -3.56 4.13 -4.01
CA VAL A 135 -3.52 4.77 -2.68
C VAL A 135 -3.09 3.80 -1.58
N ALA A 136 -3.51 2.53 -1.65
CA ALA A 136 -3.17 1.54 -0.63
C ALA A 136 -1.69 1.18 -0.68
N GLY A 137 -1.12 1.02 -1.88
CA GLY A 137 0.31 0.83 -2.10
C GLY A 137 1.13 2.03 -1.61
N ALA A 138 0.68 3.27 -1.94
CA ALA A 138 1.33 4.49 -1.48
C ALA A 138 1.31 4.62 0.06
N LYS A 139 0.17 4.29 0.68
CA LYS A 139 0.04 4.28 2.15
C LYS A 139 0.96 3.25 2.79
N ALA A 140 0.98 2.02 2.29
CA ALA A 140 1.83 0.97 2.82
C ALA A 140 3.32 1.33 2.75
N LEU A 141 3.75 1.94 1.63
CA LEU A 141 5.11 2.46 1.50
C LEU A 141 5.37 3.64 2.45
N SER A 142 4.41 4.57 2.60
CA SER A 142 4.55 5.69 3.52
C SER A 142 4.73 5.23 4.96
N ASP A 143 3.95 4.25 5.39
CA ASP A 143 4.01 3.67 6.73
C ASP A 143 5.35 2.91 6.93
N ALA A 144 5.77 2.12 5.94
CA ALA A 144 7.00 1.34 5.96
C ALA A 144 8.27 2.21 6.05
N TYR A 145 8.30 3.28 5.28
CA TYR A 145 9.46 4.19 5.22
C TYR A 145 9.34 5.41 6.15
N ARG A 146 8.22 5.54 6.86
CA ARG A 146 7.91 6.69 7.73
C ARG A 146 8.09 8.03 7.01
N GLN A 147 7.73 8.06 5.74
CA GLN A 147 7.86 9.20 4.85
C GLN A 147 6.56 9.41 4.08
N ASN A 148 6.06 10.66 4.03
CA ASN A 148 4.89 10.97 3.23
C ASN A 148 5.20 10.81 1.74
N ILE A 149 4.40 10.01 1.03
CA ILE A 149 4.50 9.79 -0.41
C ILE A 149 3.34 10.52 -1.09
N PRO A 150 3.62 11.62 -1.82
CA PRO A 150 2.56 12.35 -2.50
C PRO A 150 2.01 11.54 -3.67
N LEU A 151 0.67 11.52 -3.81
CA LEU A 151 0.00 10.89 -4.94
C LEU A 151 0.15 11.73 -6.21
N ASP A 152 0.13 11.06 -7.37
CA ASP A 152 0.29 11.64 -8.71
C ASP A 152 1.55 12.50 -8.84
N ALA A 153 2.58 12.14 -8.10
CA ALA A 153 3.84 12.85 -8.04
C ALA A 153 5.04 11.89 -7.94
N SER A 154 6.22 12.43 -8.19
CA SER A 154 7.48 11.73 -7.94
C SER A 154 8.13 12.22 -6.67
N CYS A 155 8.77 11.30 -5.95
CA CYS A 155 9.54 11.59 -4.76
C CYS A 155 10.81 10.74 -4.73
N ARG A 156 11.62 10.91 -3.69
CA ARG A 156 12.69 9.99 -3.37
C ARG A 156 12.34 9.21 -2.12
N LEU A 157 12.50 7.91 -2.20
CA LEU A 157 12.23 6.99 -1.11
C LEU A 157 13.49 6.20 -0.82
N PHE A 158 14.10 6.46 0.33
CA PHE A 158 15.35 5.84 0.75
C PHE A 158 16.46 5.89 -0.33
N GLY A 159 16.57 7.05 -1.01
CA GLY A 159 17.55 7.28 -2.07
C GLY A 159 17.12 6.83 -3.48
N ARG A 160 16.08 6.00 -3.60
CA ARG A 160 15.53 5.53 -4.88
C ARG A 160 14.51 6.50 -5.44
N ASN A 161 14.37 6.55 -6.76
CA ASN A 161 13.29 7.29 -7.39
C ASN A 161 11.97 6.53 -7.19
N ALA A 162 10.95 7.23 -6.72
CA ALA A 162 9.63 6.69 -6.51
C ALA A 162 8.54 7.55 -7.17
N VAL A 163 7.48 6.90 -7.63
CA VAL A 163 6.27 7.53 -8.16
C VAL A 163 5.07 6.86 -7.51
N ALA A 164 4.08 7.63 -7.11
CA ALA A 164 2.82 7.12 -6.62
C ALA A 164 1.66 7.63 -7.46
N PHE A 165 0.71 6.76 -7.72
CA PHE A 165 -0.54 7.05 -8.42
C PHE A 165 -1.73 6.93 -7.47
N HIS A 166 -2.75 7.73 -7.72
CA HIS A 166 -4.04 7.52 -7.06
C HIS A 166 -4.67 6.19 -7.50
N SER A 167 -4.64 5.92 -8.79
CA SER A 167 -5.05 4.63 -9.39
C SER A 167 -4.43 4.53 -10.78
N PHE A 168 -3.37 3.74 -10.92
CA PHE A 168 -2.71 3.55 -12.20
C PHE A 168 -3.63 2.91 -13.24
N GLU A 169 -4.47 1.95 -12.84
CA GLU A 169 -5.40 1.30 -13.74
C GLU A 169 -6.37 2.29 -14.41
N SER A 170 -6.90 3.25 -13.63
CA SER A 170 -7.82 4.27 -14.15
C SER A 170 -7.16 5.25 -15.12
N LEU A 171 -5.84 5.34 -15.10
CA LEU A 171 -5.09 6.18 -16.04
C LEU A 171 -4.89 5.51 -17.41
N LEU A 172 -5.24 4.23 -17.52
CA LEU A 172 -5.15 3.50 -18.78
C LEU A 172 -6.40 3.61 -19.66
N ASP A 173 -7.46 4.29 -19.20
CA ASP A 173 -8.73 4.40 -19.92
C ASP A 173 -8.64 5.29 -21.16
N THR A 174 -7.96 6.42 -21.06
CA THR A 174 -7.89 7.41 -22.14
C THR A 174 -6.44 7.74 -22.54
N ALA A 175 -6.27 8.21 -23.79
CA ALA A 175 -4.94 8.57 -24.28
C ALA A 175 -4.29 9.71 -23.47
N GLU A 176 -5.08 10.69 -23.05
CA GLU A 176 -4.59 11.82 -22.25
C GLU A 176 -4.09 11.38 -20.88
N LYS A 177 -4.88 10.54 -20.19
CA LYS A 177 -4.49 9.97 -18.90
C LYS A 177 -3.21 9.11 -19.02
N LYS A 178 -3.10 8.29 -20.09
CA LYS A 178 -1.89 7.52 -20.37
C LYS A 178 -0.66 8.41 -20.55
N GLN A 179 -0.80 9.54 -21.24
CA GLN A 179 0.29 10.50 -21.38
C GLN A 179 0.71 11.11 -20.05
N GLY A 180 -0.25 11.44 -19.17
CA GLY A 180 0.02 11.91 -17.82
C GLY A 180 0.78 10.87 -16.99
N ALA A 181 0.31 9.63 -16.99
CA ALA A 181 0.99 8.53 -16.30
C ALA A 181 2.42 8.32 -16.85
N TRP A 182 2.58 8.32 -18.17
CA TRP A 182 3.87 8.20 -18.80
C TRP A 182 4.82 9.36 -18.44
N ALA A 183 4.32 10.59 -18.35
CA ALA A 183 5.12 11.74 -17.96
C ALA A 183 5.66 11.61 -16.52
N LEU A 184 4.89 11.00 -15.62
CA LEU A 184 5.34 10.70 -14.26
C LEU A 184 6.35 9.55 -14.25
N LEU A 185 6.08 8.45 -14.96
CA LEU A 185 6.99 7.31 -15.02
C LEU A 185 8.36 7.68 -15.58
N LYS A 186 8.43 8.61 -16.56
CA LYS A 186 9.70 9.12 -17.07
C LYS A 186 10.61 9.73 -15.99
N ARG A 187 10.06 10.20 -14.88
CA ARG A 187 10.86 10.75 -13.77
C ARG A 187 11.59 9.67 -12.96
N LEU A 188 11.22 8.40 -13.16
CA LEU A 188 11.95 7.26 -12.57
C LEU A 188 13.29 7.02 -13.27
N LYS A 189 13.46 7.50 -14.49
CA LYS A 189 14.75 7.36 -15.19
C LYS A 189 15.84 8.00 -14.35
N ALA A 190 16.84 7.20 -13.94
CA ALA A 190 18.00 7.73 -13.25
C ALA A 190 18.61 8.84 -14.09
N THR A 191 18.69 10.04 -13.53
CA THR A 191 19.50 11.11 -14.14
C THR A 191 20.92 10.62 -14.03
N GLN A 192 21.49 10.17 -15.15
CA GLN A 192 22.92 9.89 -15.23
C GLN A 192 23.61 11.25 -15.01
N SER A 193 24.14 11.45 -13.84
CA SER A 193 25.03 12.57 -13.48
C SER A 193 26.44 12.16 -13.79
#